data_6a231b24df7164108bf5ad7aed595d2d
#
_entry.id   6a231b24df7164108bf5ad7aed595d2d
#
_cell.length_a   1.000
_cell.length_b   1.000
_cell.length_c   1.000
_cell.angle_alpha   90.00
_cell.angle_beta   90.00
_cell.angle_gamma   90.00
#
_symmetry.space_group_name_H-M   'P 1'
#
loop_
_entity.id
_entity.type
_entity.pdbx_description
1 polymer ?
#
loop_
_entity_poly.entity_id
_entity_poly.type
_entity_poly.pdbx_seq_one_letter_code
_entity_poly.pdbx_strand_id
1 'polypeptide(L)'
;MRKIDSIIVHCSATKAGQDFTAADIDRWHRERGFNGIGYHYVIRLDGRLEKGREIDLPGAHCKGWNERSIGLCYIGGLDENGHPADTRTNAQKRVLYQVIMDLQREYTILQVLGHRDTSPDLNGDGVIEPYEYVKACPCFDVREFMKSGRELLFVLLLGFVLPGVLSGCRTKKEVISRSSEVQMDSSSSGHSSHVASYDVNQERKMLERMEEST
;
A
#
# COMPACT_ATOMS: atom_id res chain seq x y z
N MET A 1 -8.33 -24.20 -12.81
CA MET A 1 -7.55 -23.13 -12.14
C MET A 1 -7.37 -21.99 -13.12
N ARG A 2 -7.77 -20.76 -12.78
CA ARG A 2 -7.59 -19.58 -13.65
C ARG A 2 -6.12 -19.19 -13.74
N LYS A 3 -5.72 -18.56 -14.83
CA LYS A 3 -4.36 -18.05 -14.99
C LYS A 3 -4.23 -16.76 -14.17
N ILE A 4 -3.37 -16.78 -13.15
CA ILE A 4 -3.07 -15.63 -12.31
C ILE A 4 -1.66 -15.14 -12.65
N ASP A 5 -1.53 -13.87 -13.04
CA ASP A 5 -0.25 -13.26 -13.41
C ASP A 5 -0.05 -11.88 -12.77
N SER A 6 -1.00 -11.40 -12.00
CA SER A 6 -0.96 -10.05 -11.42
C SER A 6 -1.51 -10.02 -10.00
N ILE A 7 -1.00 -9.10 -9.20
CA ILE A 7 -1.56 -8.73 -7.89
C ILE A 7 -1.95 -7.26 -7.97
N ILE A 8 -3.18 -6.92 -7.56
CA ILE A 8 -3.65 -5.55 -7.44
C ILE A 8 -3.90 -5.23 -5.97
N VAL A 9 -3.21 -4.22 -5.48
CA VAL A 9 -3.33 -3.74 -4.10
C VAL A 9 -4.37 -2.64 -4.02
N HIS A 10 -5.23 -2.73 -3.01
CA HIS A 10 -6.33 -1.80 -2.71
C HIS A 10 -6.31 -1.35 -1.26
N CYS A 11 -7.02 -0.26 -0.98
CA CYS A 11 -7.49 0.11 0.35
C CYS A 11 -9.03 0.01 0.43
N SER A 12 -9.56 -0.11 1.65
CA SER A 12 -11.01 -0.12 1.88
C SER A 12 -11.67 1.26 1.76
N ALA A 13 -10.88 2.32 1.60
CA ALA A 13 -11.31 3.71 1.68
C ALA A 13 -12.07 4.02 2.98
N THR A 14 -11.55 3.55 4.10
CA THR A 14 -12.03 3.83 5.46
C THR A 14 -11.06 4.74 6.20
N LYS A 15 -11.59 5.51 7.17
CA LYS A 15 -10.78 6.44 7.96
C LYS A 15 -9.75 5.72 8.83
N ALA A 16 -8.61 6.37 9.03
CA ALA A 16 -7.56 5.91 9.93
C ALA A 16 -8.11 5.53 11.32
N GLY A 17 -7.60 4.42 11.88
CA GLY A 17 -8.01 3.93 13.20
C GLY A 17 -9.34 3.16 13.24
N GLN A 18 -10.12 3.14 12.17
CA GLN A 18 -11.33 2.32 12.08
C GLN A 18 -10.99 0.93 11.56
N ASP A 19 -11.26 -0.10 12.36
CA ASP A 19 -11.00 -1.50 11.96
C ASP A 19 -12.28 -2.17 11.46
N PHE A 20 -12.14 -2.87 10.33
CA PHE A 20 -13.22 -3.62 9.69
C PHE A 20 -12.71 -5.00 9.25
N THR A 21 -13.64 -5.93 9.09
CA THR A 21 -13.36 -7.29 8.70
C THR A 21 -13.67 -7.55 7.22
N ALA A 22 -13.23 -8.68 6.69
CA ALA A 22 -13.63 -9.14 5.36
C ALA A 22 -15.16 -9.30 5.26
N ALA A 23 -15.83 -9.70 6.36
CA ALA A 23 -17.30 -9.81 6.42
C ALA A 23 -18.01 -8.45 6.32
N ASP A 24 -17.42 -7.39 6.89
CA ASP A 24 -17.94 -6.02 6.72
C ASP A 24 -17.85 -5.57 5.26
N ILE A 25 -16.72 -5.83 4.62
CA ILE A 25 -16.54 -5.50 3.19
C ILE A 25 -17.48 -6.35 2.33
N ASP A 26 -17.69 -7.65 2.65
CA ASP A 26 -18.64 -8.50 1.93
C ASP A 26 -20.04 -7.92 1.99
N ARG A 27 -20.50 -7.50 3.20
CA ARG A 27 -21.79 -6.85 3.39
C ARG A 27 -21.91 -5.57 2.52
N TRP A 28 -20.92 -4.67 2.57
CA TRP A 28 -20.94 -3.44 1.77
C TRP A 28 -20.94 -3.69 0.26
N HIS A 29 -20.23 -4.73 -0.18
CA HIS A 29 -20.23 -5.11 -1.59
C HIS A 29 -21.60 -5.65 -2.01
N ARG A 30 -22.25 -6.49 -1.19
CA ARG A 30 -23.61 -6.99 -1.46
C ARG A 30 -24.63 -5.86 -1.49
N GLU A 31 -24.56 -4.92 -0.57
CA GLU A 31 -25.42 -3.71 -0.54
C GLU A 31 -25.32 -2.88 -1.82
N ARG A 32 -24.17 -2.94 -2.51
CA ARG A 32 -23.93 -2.30 -3.82
C ARG A 32 -24.24 -3.22 -5.01
N GLY A 33 -24.87 -4.35 -4.80
CA GLY A 33 -25.28 -5.28 -5.86
C GLY A 33 -24.21 -6.28 -6.31
N PHE A 34 -23.06 -6.36 -5.61
CA PHE A 34 -22.06 -7.37 -5.92
C PHE A 34 -22.48 -8.75 -5.39
N ASN A 35 -21.98 -9.79 -6.04
CA ASN A 35 -22.19 -11.17 -5.61
C ASN A 35 -21.18 -11.60 -4.52
N GLY A 36 -21.03 -10.77 -3.47
CA GLY A 36 -20.09 -10.93 -2.37
C GLY A 36 -18.82 -10.09 -2.51
N ILE A 37 -17.88 -10.29 -1.54
CA ILE A 37 -16.62 -9.56 -1.50
C ILE A 37 -15.83 -9.68 -2.81
N GLY A 38 -15.31 -8.57 -3.30
CA GLY A 38 -14.53 -8.53 -4.54
C GLY A 38 -13.05 -8.87 -4.35
N TYR A 39 -12.51 -8.69 -3.15
CA TYR A 39 -11.11 -8.93 -2.83
C TYR A 39 -10.87 -10.37 -2.41
N HIS A 40 -9.69 -10.93 -2.71
CA HIS A 40 -9.32 -12.29 -2.30
C HIS A 40 -8.78 -12.31 -0.87
N TYR A 41 -8.11 -11.24 -0.45
CA TYR A 41 -7.58 -11.10 0.90
C TYR A 41 -7.82 -9.70 1.45
N VAL A 42 -8.02 -9.62 2.76
CA VAL A 42 -8.17 -8.37 3.52
C VAL A 42 -7.14 -8.37 4.65
N ILE A 43 -6.43 -7.25 4.82
CA ILE A 43 -5.44 -7.06 5.89
C ILE A 43 -5.99 -6.03 6.87
N ARG A 44 -6.29 -6.48 8.09
CA ARG A 44 -6.82 -5.65 9.17
C ARG A 44 -5.74 -4.75 9.78
N LEU A 45 -6.14 -3.77 10.60
CA LEU A 45 -5.22 -2.81 11.23
C LEU A 45 -4.12 -3.48 12.05
N ASP A 46 -4.42 -4.59 12.73
CA ASP A 46 -3.46 -5.38 13.53
C ASP A 46 -2.53 -6.25 12.67
N GLY A 47 -2.74 -6.27 11.35
CA GLY A 47 -2.02 -7.12 10.39
C GLY A 47 -2.65 -8.50 10.20
N ARG A 48 -3.78 -8.82 10.84
CA ARG A 48 -4.48 -10.08 10.59
C ARG A 48 -4.88 -10.16 9.13
N LEU A 49 -4.51 -11.28 8.47
CA LEU A 49 -4.91 -11.60 7.11
C LEU A 49 -6.20 -12.41 7.15
N GLU A 50 -7.24 -11.90 6.50
CA GLU A 50 -8.52 -12.58 6.35
C GLU A 50 -8.74 -12.98 4.88
N LYS A 51 -9.29 -14.17 4.65
CA LYS A 51 -9.73 -14.60 3.33
C LYS A 51 -11.07 -13.93 3.00
N GLY A 52 -11.15 -13.47 1.76
CA GLY A 52 -12.38 -12.94 1.19
C GLY A 52 -12.93 -13.88 0.13
N ARG A 53 -12.84 -13.49 -1.15
CA ARG A 53 -13.25 -14.32 -2.29
C ARG A 53 -12.27 -15.47 -2.50
N GLU A 54 -12.81 -16.64 -2.87
CA GLU A 54 -11.98 -17.80 -3.21
C GLU A 54 -11.04 -17.47 -4.38
N ILE A 55 -9.77 -17.92 -4.29
CA ILE A 55 -8.73 -17.53 -5.23
C ILE A 55 -8.97 -18.08 -6.65
N ASP A 56 -9.67 -19.21 -6.77
CA ASP A 56 -10.04 -19.79 -8.06
C ASP A 56 -11.16 -19.02 -8.77
N LEU A 57 -11.85 -18.13 -8.08
CA LEU A 57 -12.87 -17.27 -8.67
C LEU A 57 -12.27 -15.95 -9.15
N PRO A 58 -12.69 -15.41 -10.30
CA PRO A 58 -12.33 -14.05 -10.67
C PRO A 58 -12.73 -13.03 -9.61
N GLY A 59 -11.88 -12.03 -9.39
CA GLY A 59 -12.18 -10.94 -8.48
C GLY A 59 -13.35 -10.07 -8.95
N ALA A 60 -13.78 -9.15 -8.08
CA ALA A 60 -14.66 -8.04 -8.44
C ALA A 60 -14.10 -6.76 -7.81
N HIS A 61 -12.85 -6.43 -8.14
CA HIS A 61 -12.09 -5.34 -7.51
C HIS A 61 -11.43 -4.39 -8.51
N CYS A 62 -11.19 -4.83 -9.76
CA CYS A 62 -10.55 -4.02 -10.79
C CYS A 62 -11.03 -4.46 -12.18
N LYS A 63 -11.87 -3.65 -12.82
CA LYS A 63 -12.41 -3.93 -14.17
C LYS A 63 -11.26 -4.15 -15.18
N GLY A 64 -11.36 -5.18 -16.00
CA GLY A 64 -10.32 -5.56 -16.97
C GLY A 64 -9.16 -6.38 -16.39
N TRP A 65 -9.06 -6.50 -15.05
CA TRP A 65 -8.00 -7.24 -14.37
C TRP A 65 -8.50 -8.44 -13.55
N ASN A 66 -9.79 -8.48 -13.24
CA ASN A 66 -10.39 -9.46 -12.32
C ASN A 66 -10.09 -10.92 -12.67
N GLU A 67 -10.08 -11.27 -13.95
CA GLU A 67 -9.86 -12.64 -14.43
C GLU A 67 -8.44 -13.16 -14.13
N ARG A 68 -7.44 -12.29 -14.14
CA ARG A 68 -6.02 -12.64 -14.09
C ARG A 68 -5.29 -12.14 -12.86
N SER A 69 -5.96 -11.48 -11.92
CA SER A 69 -5.33 -10.88 -10.75
C SER A 69 -5.86 -11.41 -9.43
N ILE A 70 -5.02 -11.27 -8.40
CA ILE A 70 -5.40 -11.40 -6.99
C ILE A 70 -5.57 -9.99 -6.42
N GLY A 71 -6.74 -9.70 -5.84
CA GLY A 71 -7.01 -8.44 -5.15
C GLY A 71 -6.65 -8.54 -3.67
N LEU A 72 -5.72 -7.71 -3.21
CA LEU A 72 -5.36 -7.55 -1.81
C LEU A 72 -5.88 -6.19 -1.32
N CYS A 73 -6.67 -6.17 -0.24
CA CYS A 73 -7.20 -4.94 0.34
C CYS A 73 -6.68 -4.76 1.76
N TYR A 74 -6.13 -3.59 2.11
CA TYR A 74 -5.88 -3.25 3.49
C TYR A 74 -6.98 -2.32 4.03
N ILE A 75 -7.29 -2.41 5.33
CA ILE A 75 -8.24 -1.52 6.00
C ILE A 75 -7.60 -0.16 6.22
N GLY A 76 -8.20 0.90 5.71
CA GLY A 76 -7.68 2.27 5.74
C GLY A 76 -7.75 2.96 4.38
N GLY A 77 -6.83 3.89 4.15
CA GLY A 77 -6.69 4.66 2.90
C GLY A 77 -7.23 6.07 2.96
N LEU A 78 -7.90 6.45 4.06
CA LEU A 78 -8.35 7.82 4.30
C LEU A 78 -7.80 8.34 5.63
N ASP A 79 -7.42 9.60 5.68
CA ASP A 79 -7.09 10.31 6.91
C ASP A 79 -8.34 10.58 7.78
N GLU A 80 -8.17 11.27 8.89
CA GLU A 80 -9.26 11.62 9.81
C GLU A 80 -10.31 12.55 9.15
N ASN A 81 -9.91 13.33 8.16
CA ASN A 81 -10.78 14.24 7.41
C ASN A 81 -11.47 13.56 6.22
N GLY A 82 -11.06 12.32 5.88
CA GLY A 82 -11.60 11.57 4.74
C GLY A 82 -10.84 11.78 3.43
N HIS A 83 -9.65 12.39 3.47
CA HIS A 83 -8.81 12.53 2.29
C HIS A 83 -7.94 11.28 2.06
N PRO A 84 -7.64 10.92 0.80
CA PRO A 84 -6.75 9.81 0.49
C PRO A 84 -5.37 9.98 1.14
N ALA A 85 -4.95 8.98 1.91
CA ALA A 85 -3.67 8.99 2.61
C ALA A 85 -3.15 7.55 2.85
N ASP A 86 -1.83 7.38 2.93
CA ASP A 86 -1.21 6.14 3.38
C ASP A 86 -1.39 5.97 4.90
N THR A 87 -2.49 5.37 5.29
CA THR A 87 -2.84 5.13 6.71
C THR A 87 -2.44 3.73 7.20
N ARG A 88 -1.63 2.99 6.43
CA ARG A 88 -1.22 1.64 6.79
C ARG A 88 -0.41 1.63 8.09
N THR A 89 -0.79 0.77 9.01
CA THR A 89 0.00 0.46 10.20
C THR A 89 1.29 -0.28 9.81
N ASN A 90 2.27 -0.30 10.71
CA ASN A 90 3.48 -1.10 10.51
C ASN A 90 3.17 -2.61 10.42
N ALA A 91 2.13 -3.08 11.12
CA ALA A 91 1.66 -4.46 11.02
C ALA A 91 1.12 -4.76 9.61
N GLN A 92 0.27 -3.88 9.07
CA GLN A 92 -0.24 -4.02 7.71
C GLN A 92 0.86 -3.98 6.66
N LYS A 93 1.84 -3.08 6.78
CA LYS A 93 2.98 -3.00 5.84
C LYS A 93 3.77 -4.32 5.81
N ARG A 94 4.08 -4.89 6.98
CA ARG A 94 4.78 -6.18 7.07
C ARG A 94 4.00 -7.32 6.44
N VAL A 95 2.72 -7.45 6.80
CA VAL A 95 1.87 -8.55 6.30
C VAL A 95 1.60 -8.41 4.81
N LEU A 96 1.35 -7.19 4.31
CA LEU A 96 1.15 -6.94 2.89
C LEU A 96 2.38 -7.37 2.07
N TYR A 97 3.58 -6.98 2.51
CA TYR A 97 4.81 -7.40 1.86
C TYR A 97 4.97 -8.92 1.86
N GLN A 98 4.77 -9.57 3.02
CA GLN A 98 4.91 -11.02 3.17
C GLN A 98 3.92 -11.77 2.27
N VAL A 99 2.64 -11.38 2.27
CA VAL A 99 1.60 -12.01 1.43
C VAL A 99 1.93 -11.88 -0.06
N ILE A 100 2.40 -10.71 -0.50
CA ILE A 100 2.82 -10.53 -1.90
C ILE A 100 3.99 -11.48 -2.24
N MET A 101 5.00 -11.57 -1.38
CA MET A 101 6.14 -12.47 -1.58
C MET A 101 5.73 -13.95 -1.61
N ASP A 102 4.78 -14.37 -0.76
CA ASP A 102 4.28 -15.74 -0.74
C ASP A 102 3.48 -16.06 -2.01
N LEU A 103 2.61 -15.16 -2.43
CA LEU A 103 1.88 -15.31 -3.69
C LEU A 103 2.79 -15.32 -4.92
N GLN A 104 3.90 -14.58 -4.91
CA GLN A 104 4.90 -14.63 -5.98
C GLN A 104 5.67 -15.96 -6.04
N ARG A 105 5.75 -16.70 -4.93
CA ARG A 105 6.32 -18.06 -4.90
C ARG A 105 5.33 -19.11 -5.39
N GLU A 106 4.04 -18.90 -5.13
CA GLU A 106 2.98 -19.84 -5.46
C GLU A 106 2.50 -19.69 -6.91
N TYR A 107 2.44 -18.45 -7.41
CA TYR A 107 1.93 -18.12 -8.73
C TYR A 107 3.00 -17.42 -9.58
N THR A 108 2.90 -17.55 -10.92
CA THR A 108 3.76 -16.83 -11.86
C THR A 108 3.31 -15.36 -11.96
N ILE A 109 3.56 -14.57 -10.91
CA ILE A 109 3.19 -13.16 -10.86
C ILE A 109 4.20 -12.33 -11.65
N LEU A 110 3.74 -11.68 -12.70
CA LEU A 110 4.53 -10.81 -13.56
C LEU A 110 4.59 -9.37 -13.05
N GLN A 111 3.52 -8.93 -12.34
CA GLN A 111 3.42 -7.56 -11.86
C GLN A 111 2.60 -7.43 -10.57
N VAL A 112 3.02 -6.49 -9.74
CA VAL A 112 2.33 -6.07 -8.52
C VAL A 112 2.05 -4.58 -8.66
N LEU A 113 0.78 -4.21 -8.68
CA LEU A 113 0.30 -2.87 -8.98
C LEU A 113 -0.62 -2.35 -7.88
N GLY A 114 -0.71 -1.04 -7.71
CA GLY A 114 -1.84 -0.42 -7.04
C GLY A 114 -3.04 -0.29 -7.98
N HIS A 115 -4.25 -0.15 -7.46
CA HIS A 115 -5.42 0.08 -8.30
C HIS A 115 -5.25 1.33 -9.19
N ARG A 116 -4.66 2.41 -8.69
CA ARG A 116 -4.36 3.63 -9.45
C ARG A 116 -3.49 3.36 -10.68
N ASP A 117 -2.57 2.39 -10.59
CA ASP A 117 -1.64 2.07 -11.67
C ASP A 117 -2.31 1.30 -12.84
N THR A 118 -3.60 0.97 -12.71
CA THR A 118 -4.43 0.37 -13.76
C THR A 118 -5.27 1.42 -14.52
N SER A 119 -5.09 2.69 -14.22
CA SER A 119 -5.74 3.80 -14.92
C SER A 119 -5.28 3.89 -16.37
N PRO A 120 -6.07 4.49 -17.28
CA PRO A 120 -5.64 4.73 -18.65
C PRO A 120 -4.43 5.67 -18.69
N ASP A 121 -3.47 5.35 -19.54
CA ASP A 121 -2.39 6.23 -19.95
C ASP A 121 -2.97 7.22 -20.98
N LEU A 122 -3.21 8.46 -20.56
CA LEU A 122 -3.91 9.45 -21.38
C LEU A 122 -2.96 10.17 -22.35
N ASN A 123 -1.68 10.27 -22.00
CA ASN A 123 -0.67 10.93 -22.84
C ASN A 123 0.13 9.94 -23.70
N GLY A 124 0.05 8.62 -23.42
CA GLY A 124 0.67 7.56 -24.21
C GLY A 124 2.18 7.39 -23.96
N ASP A 125 2.70 7.89 -22.85
CA ASP A 125 4.14 7.80 -22.53
C ASP A 125 4.55 6.52 -21.78
N GLY A 126 3.57 5.69 -21.39
CA GLY A 126 3.77 4.44 -20.65
C GLY A 126 3.89 4.60 -19.14
N VAL A 127 3.68 5.80 -18.61
CA VAL A 127 3.70 6.13 -17.18
C VAL A 127 2.32 6.62 -16.77
N ILE A 128 1.75 6.05 -15.70
CA ILE A 128 0.48 6.53 -15.15
C ILE A 128 0.76 7.55 -14.06
N GLU A 129 0.47 8.80 -14.35
CA GLU A 129 0.73 9.94 -13.48
C GLU A 129 -0.49 10.31 -12.63
N PRO A 130 -0.32 11.11 -11.55
CA PRO A 130 -1.41 11.42 -10.62
C PRO A 130 -2.66 12.04 -11.26
N TYR A 131 -2.52 12.83 -12.33
CA TYR A 131 -3.64 13.42 -13.04
C TYR A 131 -4.43 12.41 -13.91
N GLU A 132 -3.88 11.23 -14.14
CA GLU A 132 -4.50 10.11 -14.87
C GLU A 132 -5.22 9.13 -13.96
N TYR A 133 -5.00 9.22 -12.64
CA TYR A 133 -5.61 8.29 -11.71
C TYR A 133 -7.14 8.37 -11.72
N VAL A 134 -7.79 7.28 -12.10
CA VAL A 134 -9.22 7.11 -11.91
C VAL A 134 -9.56 7.04 -10.42
N LYS A 135 -8.65 6.51 -9.59
CA LYS A 135 -8.78 6.41 -8.13
C LYS A 135 -7.40 6.56 -7.47
N ALA A 136 -7.35 7.20 -6.30
CA ALA A 136 -6.12 7.29 -5.51
C ALA A 136 -5.68 5.96 -4.87
N CYS A 137 -6.60 4.98 -4.79
CA CYS A 137 -6.36 3.66 -4.22
C CYS A 137 -5.13 2.97 -4.82
N PRO A 138 -4.22 2.44 -4.05
CA PRO A 138 -4.24 2.19 -2.61
C PRO A 138 -3.69 3.32 -1.73
N CYS A 139 -3.56 4.53 -2.22
CA CYS A 139 -3.07 5.74 -1.53
C CYS A 139 -1.57 5.70 -1.15
N PHE A 140 -0.79 4.84 -1.78
CA PHE A 140 0.68 4.79 -1.70
C PHE A 140 1.26 4.19 -2.99
N ASP A 141 2.56 4.38 -3.22
CA ASP A 141 3.25 3.77 -4.36
C ASP A 141 3.61 2.32 -4.06
N VAL A 142 2.99 1.38 -4.80
CA VAL A 142 3.20 -0.05 -4.60
C VAL A 142 4.56 -0.50 -5.12
N ARG A 143 5.05 0.08 -6.21
CA ARG A 143 6.35 -0.28 -6.80
C ARG A 143 7.49 0.15 -5.87
N GLU A 144 7.41 1.37 -5.34
CA GLU A 144 8.39 1.88 -4.38
C GLU A 144 8.34 1.09 -3.05
N PHE A 145 7.15 0.76 -2.57
CA PHE A 145 6.98 -0.09 -1.40
C PHE A 145 7.65 -1.46 -1.56
N MET A 146 7.47 -2.11 -2.71
CA MET A 146 8.09 -3.42 -2.99
C MET A 146 9.60 -3.33 -3.14
N LYS A 147 10.12 -2.22 -3.67
CA LYS A 147 11.56 -1.96 -3.79
C LYS A 147 12.19 -1.78 -2.41
N SER A 148 11.64 -0.91 -1.58
CA SER A 148 12.13 -0.64 -0.22
C SER A 148 12.12 -1.89 0.66
N GLY A 149 11.09 -2.73 0.56
CA GLY A 149 11.01 -4.01 1.28
C GLY A 149 12.12 -4.98 0.90
N ARG A 150 12.49 -5.05 -0.39
CA ARG A 150 13.61 -5.89 -0.85
C ARG A 150 14.96 -5.38 -0.36
N GLU A 151 15.19 -4.09 -0.37
CA GLU A 151 16.44 -3.48 0.12
C GLU A 151 16.64 -3.76 1.61
N LEU A 152 15.59 -3.62 2.43
CA LEU A 152 15.66 -3.94 3.85
C LEU A 152 15.99 -5.41 4.09
N LEU A 153 15.37 -6.33 3.36
CA LEU A 153 15.66 -7.76 3.47
C LEU A 153 17.11 -8.07 3.09
N PHE A 154 17.63 -7.44 2.04
CA PHE A 154 19.01 -7.61 1.59
C PHE A 154 20.03 -7.13 2.63
N VAL A 155 19.78 -5.97 3.25
CA VAL A 155 20.65 -5.45 4.34
C VAL A 155 20.65 -6.38 5.55
N LEU A 156 19.49 -6.93 5.93
CA LEU A 156 19.40 -7.89 7.04
C LEU A 156 20.17 -9.19 6.74
N LEU A 157 20.10 -9.71 5.52
CA LEU A 157 20.84 -10.92 5.11
C LEU A 157 22.34 -10.70 5.08
N LEU A 158 22.81 -9.55 4.61
CA LEU A 158 24.25 -9.21 4.60
C LEU A 158 24.78 -8.92 6.02
N GLY A 159 23.96 -8.32 6.89
CA GLY A 159 24.31 -8.06 8.28
C GLY A 159 24.55 -9.33 9.11
N PHE A 160 23.97 -10.45 8.72
CA PHE A 160 24.22 -11.77 9.34
C PHE A 160 25.48 -12.48 8.83
N VAL A 161 26.08 -12.04 7.73
CA VAL A 161 27.28 -12.64 7.14
C VAL A 161 28.58 -12.05 7.71
N LEU A 162 28.53 -10.98 8.54
CA LEU A 162 29.71 -10.34 9.12
C LEU A 162 29.70 -10.26 10.67
N PRO A 163 29.74 -11.38 11.39
CA PRO A 163 30.38 -11.41 12.70
C PRO A 163 31.49 -12.42 12.69
N GLY A 164 32.65 -12.08 12.12
CA GLY A 164 33.77 -13.06 12.11
C GLY A 164 35.17 -12.51 11.85
N VAL A 165 35.34 -11.20 11.66
CA VAL A 165 36.68 -10.63 11.54
C VAL A 165 36.70 -9.25 12.20
N LEU A 166 36.99 -9.21 13.50
CA LEU A 166 37.74 -8.16 14.21
C LEU A 166 37.79 -8.55 15.70
N SER A 167 38.57 -9.57 16.00
CA SER A 167 39.10 -9.74 17.33
C SER A 167 40.50 -9.13 17.35
N GLY A 168 40.69 -8.08 18.16
CA GLY A 168 41.99 -7.61 18.55
C GLY A 168 42.24 -6.12 18.38
N CYS A 169 41.84 -5.29 19.33
CA CYS A 169 42.77 -4.34 19.96
C CYS A 169 42.14 -3.64 21.16
N ARG A 170 42.77 -3.81 22.21
CA ARG A 170 42.95 -3.34 23.59
C ARG A 170 42.54 -1.90 23.89
N THR A 171 41.70 -1.78 24.92
CA THR A 171 41.63 -0.79 26.02
C THR A 171 42.26 0.58 25.87
N LYS A 172 41.47 1.65 26.13
CA LYS A 172 41.75 2.64 27.20
C LYS A 172 40.47 3.32 27.65
N LYS A 173 40.25 3.31 28.96
CA LYS A 173 39.29 4.13 29.70
C LYS A 173 39.74 5.60 29.64
N GLU A 174 38.83 6.51 29.43
CA GLU A 174 38.88 7.81 30.09
C GLU A 174 37.47 8.36 30.30
N VAL A 175 37.17 8.62 31.56
CA VAL A 175 36.00 9.28 32.10
C VAL A 175 36.27 10.78 32.04
N ILE A 176 35.41 11.58 31.47
CA ILE A 176 35.19 12.96 31.90
C ILE A 176 33.73 13.37 31.58
N SER A 177 33.05 13.73 32.67
CA SER A 177 31.80 14.46 32.74
C SER A 177 31.99 15.91 32.23
N ARG A 178 31.00 16.45 31.50
CA ARG A 178 30.53 17.83 31.69
C ARG A 178 29.23 18.11 30.94
N SER A 179 28.26 18.52 31.71
CA SER A 179 27.05 19.25 31.33
C SER A 179 27.40 20.61 30.75
N SER A 180 26.69 21.03 29.70
CA SER A 180 26.31 22.45 29.50
C SER A 180 25.21 22.56 28.46
N GLU A 181 24.14 23.25 28.87
CA GLU A 181 23.08 23.80 28.08
C GLU A 181 23.60 24.71 26.97
N VAL A 182 22.96 24.68 25.80
CA VAL A 182 22.90 25.86 24.90
C VAL A 182 21.63 25.81 24.03
N GLN A 183 20.74 26.71 24.33
CA GLN A 183 19.83 27.55 23.55
C GLN A 183 19.44 27.16 22.10
N MET A 184 18.10 27.27 21.90
CA MET A 184 17.43 27.43 20.62
C MET A 184 17.97 28.61 19.83
N ASP A 185 18.16 28.39 18.54
CA ASP A 185 18.03 29.44 17.54
C ASP A 185 17.23 28.95 16.34
N SER A 186 16.17 29.70 16.10
CA SER A 186 15.26 29.57 14.97
C SER A 186 15.86 30.24 13.75
N SER A 187 16.02 29.50 12.66
CA SER A 187 16.10 30.12 11.33
C SER A 187 15.38 29.28 10.29
N SER A 188 14.33 29.88 9.80
CA SER A 188 13.49 29.47 8.69
C SER A 188 14.27 29.42 7.39
N SER A 189 14.21 28.32 6.65
CA SER A 189 14.40 28.34 5.21
C SER A 189 13.29 27.52 4.56
N GLY A 190 12.40 28.22 3.86
CA GLY A 190 11.27 27.67 3.15
C GLY A 190 11.72 26.79 1.98
N HIS A 191 11.24 25.55 1.96
CA HIS A 191 11.09 24.77 0.75
C HIS A 191 9.60 24.71 0.45
N SER A 192 9.20 25.50 -0.56
CA SER A 192 7.88 25.43 -1.18
C SER A 192 7.77 24.11 -1.95
N SER A 193 7.18 23.09 -1.31
CA SER A 193 6.67 21.93 -2.01
C SER A 193 5.32 22.31 -2.60
N HIS A 194 5.22 22.42 -3.93
CA HIS A 194 3.95 22.45 -4.63
C HIS A 194 3.19 21.15 -4.35
N VAL A 195 2.36 21.19 -3.32
CA VAL A 195 1.28 20.21 -3.16
C VAL A 195 0.19 20.65 -4.12
N ALA A 196 0.00 19.88 -5.20
CA ALA A 196 -1.13 20.08 -6.07
C ALA A 196 -2.40 19.96 -5.22
N SER A 197 -3.17 21.04 -5.15
CA SER A 197 -4.45 21.08 -4.45
C SER A 197 -5.41 20.10 -5.13
N TYR A 198 -5.73 19.04 -4.44
CA TYR A 198 -6.70 18.04 -4.89
C TYR A 198 -8.10 18.68 -4.90
N ASP A 199 -8.71 18.80 -6.08
CA ASP A 199 -10.03 19.41 -6.23
C ASP A 199 -11.13 18.40 -5.91
N VAL A 200 -11.77 18.57 -4.76
CA VAL A 200 -12.91 17.76 -4.28
C VAL A 200 -14.07 17.70 -5.28
N ASN A 201 -14.20 18.70 -6.15
CA ASN A 201 -15.21 18.72 -7.20
C ASN A 201 -14.90 17.78 -8.37
N GLN A 202 -13.64 17.45 -8.61
CA GLN A 202 -13.26 16.40 -9.56
C GLN A 202 -13.65 15.01 -9.08
N GLU A 203 -13.50 14.76 -7.81
CA GLU A 203 -13.87 13.46 -7.19
C GLU A 203 -15.38 13.21 -7.27
N ARG A 204 -16.19 14.24 -7.03
CA ARG A 204 -17.66 14.18 -7.16
C ARG A 204 -18.10 13.89 -8.61
N LYS A 205 -17.50 14.57 -9.58
CA LYS A 205 -17.76 14.33 -11.02
C LYS A 205 -17.27 12.95 -11.49
N MET A 206 -16.23 12.40 -10.86
CA MET A 206 -15.77 11.04 -11.12
C MET A 206 -16.73 9.99 -10.57
N LEU A 207 -17.27 10.19 -9.38
CA LEU A 207 -18.26 9.29 -8.77
C LEU A 207 -19.55 9.26 -9.60
N GLU A 208 -20.04 10.41 -10.06
CA GLU A 208 -21.21 10.53 -10.93
C GLU A 208 -21.01 9.80 -12.29
N ARG A 209 -19.85 9.92 -12.93
CA ARG A 209 -19.56 9.19 -14.18
C ARG A 209 -19.40 7.67 -13.99
N MET A 210 -19.11 7.21 -12.80
CA MET A 210 -19.02 5.77 -12.50
C MET A 210 -20.39 5.15 -12.26
N GLU A 211 -21.39 5.94 -11.85
CA GLU A 211 -22.79 5.52 -11.72
C GLU A 211 -23.48 5.41 -13.09
N GLU A 212 -23.09 6.25 -14.06
CA GLU A 212 -23.66 6.22 -15.42
C GLU A 212 -23.08 5.11 -16.33
N SER A 213 -22.03 4.40 -15.92
CA SER A 213 -21.38 3.36 -16.73
C SER A 213 -21.59 1.93 -16.20
N THR A 214 -22.61 1.74 -15.34
CA THR A 214 -23.10 0.42 -14.92
C THR A 214 -24.39 0.12 -15.65
#